data_a3faf5f56e79f624c6af599c4661e0b2
#
_entry.id   a3faf5f56e79f624c6af599c4661e0b2
#
_cell.length_a   1.000
_cell.length_b   1.000
_cell.length_c   1.000
_cell.angle_alpha   90.00
_cell.angle_beta   90.00
_cell.angle_gamma   90.00
#
_symmetry.space_group_name_H-M   'P 1'
#
loop_
_entity.id
_entity.type
_entity.pdbx_description
1 polymer ?
#
loop_
_entity_poly.entity_id
_entity_poly.type
_entity_poly.pdbx_seq_one_letter_code
_entity_poly.pdbx_strand_id
1 'polypeptide(L)'
;MSTAMKSKLHFRYSMVILPIFVIISHIILGFPLGIFGQTNTDATYQFVTKWGSLGEGDGQFDGQNDVDFYDGKVFVADYANHRVQIFDPYGKFIAKFGEGGESDGQFHKASALSMDSEGNLYIADQFNFRIQKFTNDGTFITKWGSEGAGDGQFLHPHVPANDAEGKLFVTDRDLANVQVFTDDGEFIMKWGSEGEGDGQLSNPESSIVDSQGNVYVADYGNDRIQKFTNDGKFVTKWGDKGTADGQFQGPSGLSIDANDNIYVTDKNNNRIQVFTSDGQFITKFGEPGSGDGQLIDPEGVGVDKESGAVYVADTGNNRIQLFEYQL
;
A
#
# COMPACT_ATOMS: atom_id res chain seq x y z
N MET A 1 -21.06 -25.67 -66.56
CA MET A 1 -20.44 -27.01 -66.59
C MET A 1 -19.49 -27.01 -65.38
N SER A 2 -19.68 -27.73 -64.45
CA SER A 2 -20.03 -28.95 -63.85
C SER A 2 -19.65 -28.85 -62.35
N THR A 3 -20.61 -29.04 -61.59
CA THR A 3 -20.71 -29.21 -60.15
C THR A 3 -19.87 -30.37 -59.63
N ALA A 4 -19.19 -30.26 -58.50
CA ALA A 4 -18.88 -31.38 -57.66
C ALA A 4 -18.95 -30.98 -56.16
N MET A 5 -19.98 -31.48 -55.57
CA MET A 5 -20.36 -31.46 -54.16
C MET A 5 -19.47 -32.44 -53.39
N LYS A 6 -18.81 -32.00 -52.32
CA LYS A 6 -18.18 -32.89 -51.33
C LYS A 6 -18.83 -32.70 -49.97
N SER A 7 -19.55 -33.72 -49.55
CA SER A 7 -20.14 -33.93 -48.24
C SER A 7 -19.07 -34.10 -47.16
N LYS A 8 -19.17 -33.34 -46.07
CA LYS A 8 -18.42 -33.56 -44.82
C LYS A 8 -19.25 -34.37 -43.83
N LEU A 9 -18.76 -35.52 -43.52
CA LEU A 9 -19.25 -36.44 -42.51
C LEU A 9 -18.85 -35.90 -41.12
N HIS A 10 -19.82 -35.66 -40.25
CA HIS A 10 -19.59 -35.30 -38.87
C HIS A 10 -19.70 -36.56 -37.98
N PHE A 11 -18.57 -36.95 -37.41
CA PHE A 11 -18.57 -37.97 -36.34
C PHE A 11 -18.71 -37.26 -34.99
N ARG A 12 -19.82 -37.48 -34.29
CA ARG A 12 -20.01 -37.11 -32.89
C ARG A 12 -19.61 -38.33 -32.03
N TYR A 13 -18.61 -38.15 -31.18
CA TYR A 13 -18.34 -39.08 -30.08
C TYR A 13 -19.08 -38.60 -28.84
N SER A 14 -20.11 -39.37 -28.43
CA SER A 14 -20.72 -39.23 -27.12
C SER A 14 -19.98 -40.10 -26.12
N MET A 15 -19.32 -39.49 -25.14
CA MET A 15 -18.64 -40.19 -24.06
C MET A 15 -19.62 -40.28 -22.86
N VAL A 16 -20.13 -41.46 -22.60
CA VAL A 16 -20.99 -41.77 -21.44
C VAL A 16 -20.03 -42.13 -20.30
N ILE A 17 -20.06 -41.34 -19.21
CA ILE A 17 -19.34 -41.68 -17.97
C ILE A 17 -20.34 -42.33 -17.02
N LEU A 18 -20.16 -43.63 -16.74
CA LEU A 18 -20.86 -44.33 -15.68
C LEU A 18 -20.14 -44.08 -14.33
N PRO A 19 -20.85 -43.83 -13.23
CA PRO A 19 -20.28 -43.81 -11.91
C PRO A 19 -20.10 -45.21 -11.34
N ILE A 20 -18.88 -45.53 -10.95
CA ILE A 20 -18.56 -46.76 -10.21
C ILE A 20 -18.81 -46.49 -8.73
N PHE A 21 -19.86 -47.13 -8.19
CA PHE A 21 -20.08 -47.26 -6.74
C PHE A 21 -19.20 -48.40 -6.20
N VAL A 22 -18.21 -48.08 -5.37
CA VAL A 22 -17.47 -49.06 -4.58
C VAL A 22 -18.11 -49.10 -3.17
N ILE A 23 -18.75 -50.21 -2.87
CA ILE A 23 -19.25 -50.52 -1.51
C ILE A 23 -18.07 -51.19 -0.77
N ILE A 24 -17.51 -50.50 0.25
CA ILE A 24 -16.60 -51.14 1.19
C ILE A 24 -17.33 -51.40 2.50
N SER A 25 -17.46 -52.66 2.82
CA SER A 25 -18.09 -53.20 4.04
C SER A 25 -17.20 -52.95 5.27
N HIS A 26 -17.84 -52.65 6.39
CA HIS A 26 -17.27 -52.35 7.71
C HIS A 26 -16.45 -53.48 8.30
N ILE A 27 -15.23 -53.13 8.79
CA ILE A 27 -14.58 -53.82 9.91
C ILE A 27 -14.33 -52.78 10.99
N ILE A 28 -15.08 -52.87 12.10
CA ILE A 28 -14.89 -52.06 13.30
C ILE A 28 -13.72 -52.69 14.09
N LEU A 29 -12.59 -52.06 14.11
CA LEU A 29 -11.54 -52.28 15.10
C LEU A 29 -11.35 -50.96 15.88
N GLY A 30 -11.76 -51.02 17.16
CA GLY A 30 -11.67 -49.86 18.07
C GLY A 30 -10.20 -49.43 18.31
N PHE A 31 -9.87 -48.23 17.86
CA PHE A 31 -8.71 -47.49 18.34
C PHE A 31 -9.19 -46.25 19.11
N PRO A 32 -8.47 -45.86 20.18
CA PRO A 32 -8.91 -44.72 20.98
C PRO A 32 -8.88 -43.44 20.11
N LEU A 33 -9.92 -42.64 20.25
CA LEU A 33 -10.02 -41.30 19.67
C LEU A 33 -8.78 -40.47 20.14
N GLY A 34 -7.74 -40.48 19.33
CA GLY A 34 -6.72 -39.46 19.41
C GLY A 34 -7.37 -38.10 19.11
N ILE A 35 -7.22 -37.17 20.01
CA ILE A 35 -7.56 -35.78 19.82
C ILE A 35 -6.81 -35.31 18.56
N PHE A 36 -7.50 -35.29 17.42
CA PHE A 36 -7.01 -34.52 16.28
C PHE A 36 -7.00 -33.06 16.75
N GLY A 37 -5.83 -32.59 17.12
CA GLY A 37 -5.61 -31.17 17.28
C GLY A 37 -6.12 -30.50 16.01
N GLN A 38 -7.06 -29.55 16.14
CA GLN A 38 -7.37 -28.62 15.08
C GLN A 38 -6.02 -27.98 14.70
N THR A 39 -5.49 -28.34 13.53
CA THR A 39 -4.52 -27.48 12.86
C THR A 39 -5.36 -26.30 12.37
N ASN A 40 -5.49 -25.28 13.23
CA ASN A 40 -5.83 -23.95 12.77
C ASN A 40 -4.68 -23.52 11.85
N THR A 41 -4.80 -23.85 10.58
CA THR A 41 -4.06 -23.15 9.53
C THR A 41 -4.87 -21.89 9.21
N ASP A 42 -4.93 -20.97 10.19
CA ASP A 42 -5.44 -19.64 9.88
C ASP A 42 -4.45 -19.02 8.89
N ALA A 43 -4.92 -18.85 7.67
CA ALA A 43 -4.16 -18.19 6.63
C ALA A 43 -3.72 -16.81 7.13
N THR A 44 -2.43 -16.53 7.13
CA THR A 44 -1.88 -15.33 7.74
C THR A 44 -0.63 -14.86 7.01
N TYR A 45 -0.24 -13.61 7.22
CA TYR A 45 1.02 -13.06 6.74
C TYR A 45 2.18 -13.59 7.56
N GLN A 46 3.17 -14.19 6.89
CA GLN A 46 4.38 -14.70 7.51
C GLN A 46 5.58 -13.84 7.10
N PHE A 47 6.46 -13.58 8.08
CA PHE A 47 7.74 -12.94 7.80
C PHE A 47 8.59 -13.77 6.84
N VAL A 48 9.17 -13.13 5.84
CA VAL A 48 10.05 -13.77 4.84
C VAL A 48 11.49 -13.33 5.01
N THR A 49 11.75 -12.03 4.97
CA THR A 49 13.08 -11.45 5.10
C THR A 49 13.01 -10.00 5.56
N LYS A 50 14.17 -9.45 5.91
CA LYS A 50 14.34 -8.04 6.28
C LYS A 50 15.70 -7.53 5.82
N TRP A 51 15.79 -6.24 5.60
CA TRP A 51 17.06 -5.55 5.34
C TRP A 51 17.03 -4.13 5.87
N GLY A 52 18.20 -3.58 6.06
CA GLY A 52 18.39 -2.24 6.60
C GLY A 52 19.04 -2.23 7.97
N SER A 53 19.58 -1.09 8.31
CA SER A 53 20.13 -0.71 9.61
C SER A 53 20.30 0.79 9.64
N LEU A 54 20.41 1.40 10.80
CA LEU A 54 20.67 2.84 10.94
C LEU A 54 21.96 3.26 10.23
N GLY A 55 21.89 4.30 9.41
CA GLY A 55 23.06 4.91 8.74
C GLY A 55 22.77 5.55 7.40
N GLU A 56 23.83 6.01 6.72
CA GLU A 56 23.78 6.73 5.45
C GLU A 56 24.32 5.90 4.25
N GLY A 57 24.85 4.70 4.50
CA GLY A 57 25.35 3.80 3.45
C GLY A 57 24.25 3.23 2.56
N ASP A 58 24.66 2.51 1.52
CA ASP A 58 23.73 1.78 0.66
C ASP A 58 23.05 0.66 1.46
N GLY A 59 21.72 0.61 1.43
CA GLY A 59 20.91 -0.31 2.23
C GLY A 59 20.83 0.04 3.72
N GLN A 60 21.37 1.18 4.16
CA GLN A 60 21.13 1.75 5.49
C GLN A 60 20.08 2.85 5.40
N PHE A 61 19.35 3.09 6.50
CA PHE A 61 18.26 4.07 6.58
C PHE A 61 18.40 4.95 7.81
N ASP A 62 17.84 6.15 7.73
CA ASP A 62 17.57 7.00 8.88
C ASP A 62 16.15 7.54 8.76
N GLY A 63 15.21 6.91 9.50
CA GLY A 63 13.80 7.26 9.46
C GLY A 63 13.15 7.02 8.10
N GLN A 64 13.32 5.82 7.52
CA GLN A 64 12.59 5.46 6.29
C GLN A 64 11.09 5.55 6.56
N ASN A 65 10.42 6.40 5.80
CA ASN A 65 9.05 6.79 6.07
C ASN A 65 8.03 6.07 5.21
N ASP A 66 8.42 5.72 3.98
CA ASP A 66 7.49 5.07 3.05
C ASP A 66 8.19 4.04 2.17
N VAL A 67 7.40 3.08 1.67
CA VAL A 67 7.84 2.00 0.79
C VAL A 67 6.75 1.68 -0.22
N ASP A 68 7.13 1.56 -1.49
CA ASP A 68 6.24 1.12 -2.56
C ASP A 68 6.92 0.07 -3.45
N PHE A 69 6.12 -0.69 -4.19
CA PHE A 69 6.58 -1.75 -5.08
C PHE A 69 6.10 -1.51 -6.51
N TYR A 70 7.03 -1.58 -7.47
CA TYR A 70 6.71 -1.48 -8.88
C TYR A 70 7.72 -2.26 -9.74
N ASP A 71 7.21 -3.05 -10.69
CA ASP A 71 8.00 -3.76 -11.71
C ASP A 71 9.22 -4.51 -11.14
N GLY A 72 8.98 -5.31 -10.08
CA GLY A 72 10.02 -6.13 -9.46
C GLY A 72 11.06 -5.33 -8.65
N LYS A 73 10.75 -4.10 -8.24
CA LYS A 73 11.61 -3.24 -7.44
C LYS A 73 10.86 -2.67 -6.24
N VAL A 74 11.58 -2.52 -5.14
CA VAL A 74 11.12 -1.87 -3.92
C VAL A 74 11.75 -0.49 -3.83
N PHE A 75 10.93 0.54 -3.72
CA PHE A 75 11.33 1.94 -3.58
C PHE A 75 11.13 2.36 -2.14
N VAL A 76 12.13 2.96 -1.52
CA VAL A 76 12.09 3.36 -0.10
C VAL A 76 12.44 4.83 0.02
N ALA A 77 11.55 5.62 0.61
CA ALA A 77 11.79 7.00 1.00
C ALA A 77 12.62 7.04 2.28
N ASP A 78 13.90 7.36 2.15
CA ASP A 78 14.87 7.44 3.24
C ASP A 78 14.93 8.89 3.75
N TYR A 79 13.95 9.21 4.61
CA TYR A 79 13.51 10.54 4.96
C TYR A 79 14.61 11.46 5.51
N ALA A 80 15.34 11.03 6.54
CA ALA A 80 16.37 11.88 7.12
C ALA A 80 17.66 11.93 6.29
N ASN A 81 17.87 10.94 5.42
CA ASN A 81 18.98 10.92 4.45
C ASN A 81 18.64 11.66 3.14
N HIS A 82 17.45 12.25 3.01
CA HIS A 82 17.03 13.06 1.86
C HIS A 82 17.17 12.36 0.51
N ARG A 83 16.83 11.07 0.44
CA ARG A 83 17.02 10.25 -0.76
C ARG A 83 15.92 9.19 -0.93
N VAL A 84 15.87 8.59 -2.11
CA VAL A 84 15.16 7.34 -2.37
C VAL A 84 16.19 6.25 -2.64
N GLN A 85 15.98 5.07 -2.05
CA GLN A 85 16.75 3.87 -2.35
C GLN A 85 15.89 2.83 -3.06
N ILE A 86 16.48 2.11 -4.02
CA ILE A 86 15.82 1.09 -4.84
C ILE A 86 16.48 -0.26 -4.56
N PHE A 87 15.64 -1.27 -4.34
CA PHE A 87 16.07 -2.64 -4.04
C PHE A 87 15.38 -3.65 -4.95
N ASP A 88 15.94 -4.85 -5.05
CA ASP A 88 15.18 -6.00 -5.54
C ASP A 88 14.15 -6.45 -4.48
N PRO A 89 13.21 -7.36 -4.81
CA PRO A 89 12.16 -7.80 -3.89
C PRO A 89 12.67 -8.39 -2.57
N TYR A 90 13.92 -8.83 -2.51
CA TYR A 90 14.53 -9.47 -1.34
C TYR A 90 15.56 -8.59 -0.62
N GLY A 91 15.61 -7.29 -0.97
CA GLY A 91 16.41 -6.30 -0.27
C GLY A 91 17.84 -6.12 -0.75
N LYS A 92 18.21 -6.65 -1.92
CA LYS A 92 19.50 -6.34 -2.53
C LYS A 92 19.45 -4.94 -3.12
N PHE A 93 20.35 -4.07 -2.67
CA PHE A 93 20.48 -2.70 -3.17
C PHE A 93 20.74 -2.67 -4.69
N ILE A 94 20.00 -1.82 -5.41
CA ILE A 94 20.12 -1.61 -6.85
C ILE A 94 20.67 -0.22 -7.14
N ALA A 95 20.00 0.82 -6.62
CA ALA A 95 20.33 2.22 -6.92
C ALA A 95 19.82 3.15 -5.81
N LYS A 96 20.24 4.39 -5.86
CA LYS A 96 19.68 5.49 -5.08
C LYS A 96 19.76 6.78 -5.85
N PHE A 97 18.90 7.72 -5.53
CA PHE A 97 18.95 9.10 -6.05
C PHE A 97 18.42 10.08 -5.00
N GLY A 98 18.70 11.35 -5.21
CA GLY A 98 18.39 12.40 -4.26
C GLY A 98 19.53 12.68 -3.29
N GLU A 99 19.55 13.91 -2.80
CA GLU A 99 20.44 14.44 -1.78
C GLU A 99 19.78 15.65 -1.13
N GLY A 100 20.30 16.13 -0.01
CA GLY A 100 19.75 17.30 0.67
C GLY A 100 19.85 18.58 -0.15
N GLY A 101 18.75 19.32 -0.33
CA GLY A 101 18.72 20.61 -1.02
C GLY A 101 17.35 21.00 -1.58
N GLU A 102 17.33 22.08 -2.39
CA GLU A 102 16.13 22.69 -2.95
C GLU A 102 16.08 22.64 -4.49
N SER A 103 17.16 22.23 -5.16
CA SER A 103 17.23 22.10 -6.61
C SER A 103 16.38 20.93 -7.12
N ASP A 104 16.25 20.80 -8.44
CA ASP A 104 15.57 19.67 -9.06
C ASP A 104 16.31 18.37 -8.72
N GLY A 105 15.55 17.35 -8.25
CA GLY A 105 16.10 16.08 -7.80
C GLY A 105 16.76 16.10 -6.41
N GLN A 106 16.82 17.26 -5.75
CA GLN A 106 17.21 17.36 -4.34
C GLN A 106 15.97 17.40 -3.44
N PHE A 107 16.09 16.96 -2.19
CA PHE A 107 15.00 16.89 -1.22
C PHE A 107 15.33 17.60 0.09
N HIS A 108 14.31 18.19 0.70
CA HIS A 108 14.35 18.48 2.13
C HIS A 108 13.36 17.55 2.82
N LYS A 109 13.82 16.30 3.04
CA LYS A 109 13.06 15.14 3.53
C LYS A 109 12.05 14.59 2.53
N ALA A 110 12.45 13.56 1.79
CA ALA A 110 11.56 12.72 0.98
C ALA A 110 10.66 11.91 1.92
N SER A 111 9.43 12.39 2.16
CA SER A 111 8.57 11.81 3.19
C SER A 111 7.75 10.64 2.68
N ALA A 112 7.32 10.67 1.43
CA ALA A 112 6.44 9.67 0.89
C ALA A 112 6.59 9.56 -0.62
N LEU A 113 6.21 8.42 -1.17
CA LEU A 113 6.33 8.13 -2.58
C LEU A 113 5.15 7.28 -3.08
N SER A 114 4.85 7.39 -4.37
CA SER A 114 3.92 6.49 -5.07
C SER A 114 4.32 6.32 -6.52
N MET A 115 3.91 5.18 -7.11
CA MET A 115 4.15 4.87 -8.52
C MET A 115 2.85 4.93 -9.30
N ASP A 116 2.88 5.53 -10.51
CA ASP A 116 1.77 5.39 -11.45
C ASP A 116 1.90 4.11 -12.31
N SER A 117 0.87 3.83 -13.11
CA SER A 117 0.85 2.67 -13.99
C SER A 117 1.85 2.74 -15.16
N GLU A 118 2.41 3.92 -15.45
CA GLU A 118 3.44 4.14 -16.47
C GLU A 118 4.86 4.00 -15.93
N GLY A 119 5.00 3.85 -14.59
CA GLY A 119 6.26 3.74 -13.90
C GLY A 119 6.89 5.09 -13.55
N ASN A 120 6.11 6.16 -13.50
CA ASN A 120 6.60 7.41 -12.94
C ASN A 120 6.45 7.39 -11.42
N LEU A 121 7.44 7.95 -10.74
CA LEU A 121 7.52 8.04 -9.30
C LEU A 121 7.23 9.47 -8.85
N TYR A 122 6.27 9.63 -7.94
CA TYR A 122 5.93 10.90 -7.32
C TYR A 122 6.40 10.90 -5.87
N ILE A 123 7.09 11.97 -5.48
CA ILE A 123 7.73 12.09 -4.16
C ILE A 123 7.28 13.39 -3.49
N ALA A 124 6.77 13.27 -2.28
CA ALA A 124 6.50 14.41 -1.42
C ALA A 124 7.82 14.92 -0.82
N ASP A 125 8.27 16.08 -1.27
CA ASP A 125 9.44 16.81 -0.80
C ASP A 125 8.99 17.81 0.27
N GLN A 126 8.78 17.26 1.48
CA GLN A 126 7.93 17.80 2.52
C GLN A 126 8.27 19.22 2.94
N PHE A 127 9.54 19.48 3.28
CA PHE A 127 9.98 20.81 3.75
C PHE A 127 10.43 21.73 2.62
N ASN A 128 10.35 21.29 1.37
CA ASN A 128 10.38 22.14 0.18
C ASN A 128 8.96 22.44 -0.33
N PHE A 129 7.92 21.95 0.38
CA PHE A 129 6.50 22.24 0.09
C PHE A 129 6.09 21.92 -1.34
N ARG A 130 6.57 20.80 -1.88
CA ARG A 130 6.37 20.43 -3.29
C ARG A 130 6.26 18.93 -3.50
N ILE A 131 5.71 18.57 -4.65
CA ILE A 131 5.80 17.21 -5.21
C ILE A 131 6.82 17.23 -6.35
N GLN A 132 7.65 16.21 -6.45
CA GLN A 132 8.55 16.00 -7.57
C GLN A 132 8.20 14.69 -8.28
N LYS A 133 8.17 14.70 -9.63
CA LYS A 133 7.94 13.53 -10.50
C LYS A 133 9.26 13.09 -11.11
N PHE A 134 9.49 11.78 -11.10
CA PHE A 134 10.68 11.11 -11.65
C PHE A 134 10.28 9.92 -12.50
N THR A 135 11.17 9.46 -13.35
CA THR A 135 11.13 8.10 -13.89
C THR A 135 11.52 7.07 -12.81
N ASN A 136 11.24 5.80 -13.02
CA ASN A 136 11.56 4.73 -12.06
C ASN A 136 13.07 4.43 -11.91
N ASP A 137 13.91 5.09 -12.69
CA ASP A 137 15.38 5.06 -12.52
C ASP A 137 15.94 6.30 -11.80
N GLY A 138 15.04 7.20 -11.34
CA GLY A 138 15.39 8.40 -10.59
C GLY A 138 15.73 9.64 -11.45
N THR A 139 15.41 9.64 -12.76
CA THR A 139 15.59 10.82 -13.60
C THR A 139 14.45 11.82 -13.32
N PHE A 140 14.79 13.05 -12.95
CA PHE A 140 13.82 14.12 -12.70
C PHE A 140 13.02 14.48 -13.96
N ILE A 141 11.71 14.64 -13.81
CA ILE A 141 10.78 15.03 -14.90
C ILE A 141 10.23 16.45 -14.64
N THR A 142 9.52 16.65 -13.56
CA THR A 142 8.88 17.93 -13.22
C THR A 142 8.64 18.06 -11.71
N LYS A 143 8.21 19.25 -11.27
CA LYS A 143 7.81 19.53 -9.89
C LYS A 143 6.74 20.60 -9.84
N TRP A 144 5.94 20.60 -8.77
CA TRP A 144 4.97 21.65 -8.48
C TRP A 144 4.76 21.79 -6.98
N GLY A 145 4.17 22.89 -6.58
CA GLY A 145 3.93 23.24 -5.19
C GLY A 145 4.81 24.39 -4.72
N SER A 146 4.40 25.02 -3.67
CA SER A 146 5.11 26.05 -2.92
C SER A 146 4.50 26.20 -1.53
N GLU A 147 5.20 26.79 -0.59
CA GLU A 147 4.66 27.06 0.75
C GLU A 147 3.39 27.92 0.72
N GLY A 148 2.33 27.48 1.42
CA GLY A 148 1.11 28.23 1.61
C GLY A 148 -0.15 27.36 1.72
N ALA A 149 -1.32 28.04 1.82
CA ALA A 149 -2.63 27.41 1.97
C ALA A 149 -3.55 27.59 0.74
N GLY A 150 -3.04 28.18 -0.32
CA GLY A 150 -3.76 28.37 -1.59
C GLY A 150 -3.88 27.09 -2.41
N ASP A 151 -4.54 27.18 -3.55
CA ASP A 151 -4.64 26.07 -4.50
C ASP A 151 -3.26 25.76 -5.09
N GLY A 152 -2.84 24.49 -5.01
CA GLY A 152 -1.52 24.04 -5.42
C GLY A 152 -0.38 24.42 -4.46
N GLN A 153 -0.67 25.00 -3.30
CA GLN A 153 0.30 25.26 -2.25
C GLN A 153 0.18 24.24 -1.12
N PHE A 154 1.25 24.01 -0.39
CA PHE A 154 1.35 23.02 0.69
C PHE A 154 1.95 23.63 1.96
N LEU A 155 1.57 23.08 3.11
CA LEU A 155 2.26 23.29 4.38
C LEU A 155 3.00 22.00 4.82
N HIS A 156 2.39 20.84 4.56
CA HIS A 156 2.96 19.56 4.93
C HIS A 156 2.45 18.46 3.98
N PRO A 157 2.90 18.45 2.70
CA PRO A 157 2.47 17.45 1.74
C PRO A 157 2.94 16.06 2.16
N HIS A 158 2.04 15.09 2.06
CA HIS A 158 2.29 13.69 2.40
C HIS A 158 1.94 12.78 1.22
N VAL A 159 1.74 11.48 1.45
CA VAL A 159 1.68 10.44 0.42
C VAL A 159 0.82 10.84 -0.78
N PRO A 160 1.41 10.97 -1.97
CA PRO A 160 0.63 11.07 -3.21
C PRO A 160 -0.03 9.72 -3.52
N ALA A 161 -1.21 9.73 -4.15
CA ALA A 161 -1.87 8.54 -4.68
C ALA A 161 -2.35 8.81 -6.11
N ASN A 162 -2.22 7.84 -7.00
CA ASN A 162 -2.61 7.96 -8.38
C ASN A 162 -3.89 7.16 -8.67
N ASP A 163 -4.81 7.72 -9.46
CA ASP A 163 -5.89 6.93 -10.08
C ASP A 163 -5.49 6.43 -11.48
N ALA A 164 -6.36 5.60 -12.06
CA ALA A 164 -6.14 5.04 -13.39
C ALA A 164 -6.26 6.08 -14.53
N GLU A 165 -6.86 7.24 -14.26
CA GLU A 165 -7.02 8.35 -15.20
C GLU A 165 -5.85 9.34 -15.17
N GLY A 166 -4.85 9.13 -14.29
CA GLY A 166 -3.67 9.98 -14.15
C GLY A 166 -3.87 11.17 -13.21
N LYS A 167 -4.90 11.18 -12.36
CA LYS A 167 -5.01 12.17 -11.30
C LYS A 167 -4.16 11.78 -10.11
N LEU A 168 -3.55 12.79 -9.50
CA LEU A 168 -2.75 12.65 -8.30
C LEU A 168 -3.48 13.29 -7.11
N PHE A 169 -3.66 12.52 -6.05
CA PHE A 169 -4.28 12.94 -4.78
C PHE A 169 -3.18 13.11 -3.73
N VAL A 170 -3.02 14.29 -3.20
CA VAL A 170 -1.99 14.63 -2.21
C VAL A 170 -2.65 15.08 -0.92
N THR A 171 -2.42 14.35 0.15
CA THR A 171 -2.81 14.79 1.49
C THR A 171 -1.89 15.92 1.96
N ASP A 172 -2.48 16.94 2.59
CA ASP A 172 -1.71 17.94 3.34
C ASP A 172 -2.13 17.87 4.81
N ARG A 173 -1.19 17.44 5.64
CA ARG A 173 -1.39 17.17 7.04
C ARG A 173 -1.81 18.42 7.81
N ASP A 174 -1.08 19.53 7.61
CA ASP A 174 -1.29 20.76 8.37
C ASP A 174 -2.46 21.60 7.83
N LEU A 175 -2.87 21.39 6.57
CA LEU A 175 -4.07 21.99 5.98
C LEU A 175 -5.32 21.12 6.16
N ALA A 176 -5.18 19.89 6.70
CA ALA A 176 -6.26 18.93 6.89
C ALA A 176 -7.11 18.72 5.62
N ASN A 177 -6.48 18.60 4.47
CA ASN A 177 -7.16 18.43 3.18
C ASN A 177 -6.45 17.45 2.25
N VAL A 178 -7.13 17.13 1.15
CA VAL A 178 -6.57 16.44 -0.01
C VAL A 178 -6.64 17.37 -1.19
N GLN A 179 -5.54 17.60 -1.88
CA GLN A 179 -5.48 18.35 -3.14
C GLN A 179 -5.32 17.39 -4.31
N VAL A 180 -6.00 17.65 -5.42
CA VAL A 180 -6.00 16.84 -6.63
C VAL A 180 -5.35 17.61 -7.76
N PHE A 181 -4.47 16.91 -8.46
CA PHE A 181 -3.70 17.45 -9.60
C PHE A 181 -3.82 16.54 -10.81
N THR A 182 -3.51 17.07 -11.99
CA THR A 182 -3.12 16.25 -13.13
C THR A 182 -1.75 15.61 -12.86
N ASP A 183 -1.37 14.63 -13.64
CA ASP A 183 -0.05 13.97 -13.58
C ASP A 183 1.13 14.91 -13.91
N ASP A 184 0.85 16.07 -14.51
CA ASP A 184 1.80 17.16 -14.79
C ASP A 184 1.79 18.27 -13.72
N GLY A 185 0.94 18.14 -12.69
CA GLY A 185 0.89 19.05 -11.54
C GLY A 185 -0.05 20.24 -11.68
N GLU A 186 -0.97 20.26 -12.66
CA GLU A 186 -2.02 21.28 -12.71
C GLU A 186 -3.07 21.00 -11.62
N PHE A 187 -3.36 22.00 -10.79
CA PHE A 187 -4.38 21.89 -9.73
C PHE A 187 -5.78 21.72 -10.33
N ILE A 188 -6.52 20.73 -9.84
CA ILE A 188 -7.89 20.43 -10.26
C ILE A 188 -8.89 20.88 -9.19
N MET A 189 -8.73 20.38 -7.96
CA MET A 189 -9.66 20.63 -6.86
C MET A 189 -9.03 20.27 -5.51
N LYS A 190 -9.71 20.59 -4.43
CA LYS A 190 -9.38 20.11 -3.08
C LYS A 190 -10.62 19.89 -2.23
N TRP A 191 -10.53 19.00 -1.25
CA TRP A 191 -11.56 18.79 -0.24
C TRP A 191 -10.95 18.47 1.12
N GLY A 192 -11.80 18.46 2.14
CA GLY A 192 -11.38 18.28 3.52
C GLY A 192 -11.27 19.61 4.25
N SER A 193 -11.34 19.54 5.54
CA SER A 193 -11.09 20.65 6.48
C SER A 193 -10.85 20.06 7.86
N GLU A 194 -10.16 20.76 8.72
CA GLU A 194 -9.91 20.34 10.12
C GLU A 194 -11.22 19.99 10.85
N GLY A 195 -11.25 18.85 11.53
CA GLY A 195 -12.35 18.41 12.38
C GLY A 195 -12.55 16.91 12.46
N GLU A 196 -13.62 16.49 13.17
CA GLU A 196 -13.97 15.09 13.46
C GLU A 196 -15.23 14.61 12.69
N GLY A 197 -15.93 15.50 11.99
CA GLY A 197 -17.14 15.18 11.21
C GLY A 197 -16.84 14.30 9.99
N ASP A 198 -17.90 13.90 9.28
CA ASP A 198 -17.79 13.17 8.01
C ASP A 198 -17.20 14.11 6.95
N GLY A 199 -16.11 13.67 6.31
CA GLY A 199 -15.35 14.45 5.35
C GLY A 199 -14.43 15.50 5.96
N GLN A 200 -14.43 15.69 7.29
CA GLN A 200 -13.40 16.46 7.99
C GLN A 200 -12.23 15.55 8.35
N LEU A 201 -11.04 16.09 8.43
CA LEU A 201 -9.79 15.37 8.64
C LEU A 201 -9.01 15.99 9.81
N SER A 202 -8.18 15.21 10.46
CA SER A 202 -7.21 15.70 11.42
C SER A 202 -5.86 15.03 11.20
N ASN A 203 -4.85 15.80 10.84
CA ASN A 203 -3.53 15.29 10.49
C ASN A 203 -3.60 14.11 9.49
N PRO A 204 -4.21 14.23 8.31
CA PRO A 204 -4.26 13.13 7.34
C PRO A 204 -2.85 12.78 6.86
N GLU A 205 -2.50 11.48 6.89
CA GLU A 205 -1.16 11.01 6.53
C GLU A 205 -1.12 10.47 5.10
N SER A 206 -1.82 9.40 4.81
CA SER A 206 -1.77 8.69 3.53
C SER A 206 -3.10 8.73 2.80
N SER A 207 -3.03 8.63 1.47
CA SER A 207 -4.19 8.32 0.62
C SER A 207 -3.85 7.19 -0.35
N ILE A 208 -4.88 6.45 -0.78
CA ILE A 208 -4.81 5.46 -1.86
C ILE A 208 -6.10 5.51 -2.68
N VAL A 209 -6.07 4.95 -3.90
CA VAL A 209 -7.22 4.90 -4.81
C VAL A 209 -7.53 3.46 -5.19
N ASP A 210 -8.81 3.04 -5.09
CA ASP A 210 -9.25 1.71 -5.51
C ASP A 210 -9.49 1.62 -7.03
N SER A 211 -9.76 0.41 -7.54
CA SER A 211 -10.01 0.15 -8.96
C SER A 211 -11.26 0.85 -9.51
N GLN A 212 -12.12 1.38 -8.64
CA GLN A 212 -13.34 2.12 -8.99
C GLN A 212 -13.15 3.65 -8.90
N GLY A 213 -11.94 4.09 -8.53
CA GLY A 213 -11.61 5.51 -8.36
C GLY A 213 -12.03 6.10 -7.01
N ASN A 214 -12.41 5.29 -6.01
CA ASN A 214 -12.65 5.83 -4.67
C ASN A 214 -11.32 6.07 -3.95
N VAL A 215 -11.28 7.15 -3.18
CA VAL A 215 -10.10 7.60 -2.44
C VAL A 215 -10.25 7.24 -0.96
N TYR A 216 -9.26 6.61 -0.40
CA TYR A 216 -9.18 6.30 1.04
C TYR A 216 -8.13 7.19 1.68
N VAL A 217 -8.44 7.72 2.84
CA VAL A 217 -7.54 8.63 3.59
C VAL A 217 -7.33 8.11 4.99
N ALA A 218 -6.08 7.97 5.40
CA ALA A 218 -5.71 7.72 6.79
C ALA A 218 -5.85 9.01 7.58
N ASP A 219 -6.91 9.12 8.34
CA ASP A 219 -7.26 10.26 9.20
C ASP A 219 -6.62 10.06 10.58
N TYR A 220 -5.28 10.25 10.61
CA TYR A 220 -4.38 9.88 11.72
C TYR A 220 -4.84 10.42 13.07
N GLY A 221 -5.18 11.72 13.12
CA GLY A 221 -5.57 12.38 14.36
C GLY A 221 -6.94 11.95 14.88
N ASN A 222 -7.79 11.37 14.02
CA ASN A 222 -9.12 10.89 14.37
C ASN A 222 -9.16 9.35 14.53
N ASP A 223 -8.02 8.66 14.46
CA ASP A 223 -7.91 7.20 14.62
C ASP A 223 -8.87 6.40 13.70
N ARG A 224 -9.01 6.83 12.42
CA ARG A 224 -9.96 6.22 11.47
C ARG A 224 -9.46 6.27 10.02
N ILE A 225 -10.12 5.48 9.15
CA ILE A 225 -10.01 5.59 7.69
C ILE A 225 -11.30 6.18 7.15
N GLN A 226 -11.22 7.12 6.22
CA GLN A 226 -12.37 7.66 5.50
C GLN A 226 -12.28 7.32 4.00
N LYS A 227 -13.41 6.92 3.41
CA LYS A 227 -13.57 6.66 1.97
C LYS A 227 -14.34 7.81 1.34
N PHE A 228 -13.85 8.28 0.20
CA PHE A 228 -14.44 9.34 -0.61
C PHE A 228 -14.62 8.86 -2.05
N THR A 229 -15.54 9.49 -2.77
CA THR A 229 -15.57 9.39 -4.24
C THR A 229 -14.39 10.18 -4.84
N ASN A 230 -14.09 9.97 -6.11
CA ASN A 230 -13.03 10.68 -6.84
C ASN A 230 -13.22 12.22 -6.86
N ASP A 231 -14.45 12.71 -6.70
CA ASP A 231 -14.79 14.14 -6.59
C ASP A 231 -14.89 14.63 -5.13
N GLY A 232 -14.35 13.87 -4.17
CA GLY A 232 -14.17 14.26 -2.78
C GLY A 232 -15.44 14.20 -1.90
N LYS A 233 -16.50 13.52 -2.34
CA LYS A 233 -17.68 13.32 -1.50
C LYS A 233 -17.47 12.18 -0.54
N PHE A 234 -17.75 12.38 0.73
CA PHE A 234 -17.71 11.36 1.76
C PHE A 234 -18.64 10.18 1.41
N VAL A 235 -18.13 8.95 1.54
CA VAL A 235 -18.88 7.72 1.32
C VAL A 235 -19.10 6.96 2.61
N THR A 236 -18.03 6.62 3.31
CA THR A 236 -18.07 5.88 4.58
C THR A 236 -16.77 6.08 5.37
N LYS A 237 -16.76 5.59 6.60
CA LYS A 237 -15.58 5.56 7.47
C LYS A 237 -15.61 4.35 8.36
N TRP A 238 -14.45 3.93 8.85
CA TRP A 238 -14.30 2.90 9.87
C TRP A 238 -13.09 3.16 10.74
N GLY A 239 -13.08 2.53 11.89
CA GLY A 239 -12.06 2.72 12.91
C GLY A 239 -12.50 3.67 14.01
N ASP A 240 -12.03 3.35 15.20
CA ASP A 240 -12.13 4.13 16.42
C ASP A 240 -10.84 3.95 17.19
N LYS A 241 -10.53 4.86 18.11
CA LYS A 241 -9.35 4.75 18.97
C LYS A 241 -9.34 3.47 19.80
N GLY A 242 -8.27 2.66 19.66
CA GLY A 242 -8.12 1.45 20.46
C GLY A 242 -7.09 0.45 19.94
N THR A 243 -7.12 -0.78 20.50
CA THR A 243 -6.17 -1.85 20.18
C THR A 243 -6.86 -3.12 19.65
N ALA A 244 -8.20 -3.17 19.66
CA ALA A 244 -8.95 -4.30 19.11
C ALA A 244 -8.87 -4.34 17.57
N ASP A 245 -9.37 -5.43 16.99
CA ASP A 245 -9.47 -5.55 15.52
C ASP A 245 -10.44 -4.50 14.99
N GLY A 246 -10.00 -3.78 13.94
CA GLY A 246 -10.73 -2.65 13.38
C GLY A 246 -10.60 -1.34 14.14
N GLN A 247 -9.93 -1.31 15.30
CA GLN A 247 -9.56 -0.08 16.00
C GLN A 247 -8.13 0.33 15.67
N PHE A 248 -7.81 1.63 15.77
CA PHE A 248 -6.51 2.19 15.46
C PHE A 248 -5.94 3.05 16.57
N GLN A 249 -4.64 3.22 16.55
CA GLN A 249 -3.92 4.30 17.22
C GLN A 249 -2.96 4.95 16.20
N GLY A 250 -3.41 6.02 15.57
CA GLY A 250 -2.67 6.72 14.53
C GLY A 250 -2.45 5.86 13.27
N PRO A 251 -3.50 5.61 12.46
CA PRO A 251 -3.34 4.97 11.15
C PRO A 251 -2.52 5.89 10.24
N SER A 252 -1.40 5.38 9.68
CA SER A 252 -0.47 6.19 8.88
C SER A 252 -0.41 5.74 7.43
N GLY A 253 0.39 4.73 7.10
CA GLY A 253 0.54 4.22 5.73
C GLY A 253 -0.69 3.45 5.24
N LEU A 254 -1.02 3.62 3.98
CA LEU A 254 -2.04 2.86 3.26
C LEU A 254 -1.45 2.21 2.02
N SER A 255 -1.90 0.99 1.72
CA SER A 255 -1.68 0.34 0.43
C SER A 255 -2.89 -0.49 0.04
N ILE A 256 -2.94 -0.93 -1.23
CA ILE A 256 -4.09 -1.66 -1.79
C ILE A 256 -3.62 -2.82 -2.67
N ASP A 257 -4.24 -3.99 -2.51
CA ASP A 257 -3.96 -5.14 -3.37
C ASP A 257 -4.84 -5.17 -4.64
N ALA A 258 -4.65 -6.19 -5.48
CA ALA A 258 -5.40 -6.38 -6.71
C ALA A 258 -6.90 -6.70 -6.51
N ASN A 259 -7.32 -7.02 -5.27
CA ASN A 259 -8.70 -7.30 -4.91
C ASN A 259 -9.37 -6.10 -4.21
N ASP A 260 -8.73 -4.93 -4.22
CA ASP A 260 -9.14 -3.73 -3.48
C ASP A 260 -9.19 -3.94 -1.95
N ASN A 261 -8.39 -4.86 -1.39
CA ASN A 261 -8.20 -4.92 0.05
C ASN A 261 -7.24 -3.83 0.51
N ILE A 262 -7.59 -3.17 1.60
CA ILE A 262 -6.88 -2.00 2.15
C ILE A 262 -5.96 -2.45 3.27
N TYR A 263 -4.67 -2.21 3.13
CA TYR A 263 -3.64 -2.44 4.15
C TYR A 263 -3.39 -1.13 4.88
N VAL A 264 -3.50 -1.17 6.18
CA VAL A 264 -3.38 0.02 7.05
C VAL A 264 -2.26 -0.21 8.05
N THR A 265 -1.29 0.67 8.05
CA THR A 265 -0.30 0.72 9.14
C THR A 265 -0.95 1.34 10.36
N ASP A 266 -1.15 0.55 11.41
CA ASP A 266 -1.65 0.95 12.72
C ASP A 266 -0.44 1.27 13.63
N LYS A 267 0.14 2.44 13.36
CA LYS A 267 1.49 2.84 13.78
C LYS A 267 1.77 2.63 15.26
N ASN A 268 0.97 3.25 16.13
CA ASN A 268 1.20 3.20 17.56
C ASN A 268 0.80 1.84 18.20
N ASN A 269 0.08 0.98 17.45
CA ASN A 269 -0.18 -0.41 17.84
C ASN A 269 0.87 -1.38 17.26
N ASN A 270 1.84 -0.89 16.47
CA ASN A 270 2.95 -1.67 15.89
C ASN A 270 2.46 -2.90 15.09
N ARG A 271 1.45 -2.70 14.24
CA ARG A 271 0.85 -3.76 13.42
C ARG A 271 0.35 -3.23 12.07
N ILE A 272 0.10 -4.15 11.15
CA ILE A 272 -0.66 -3.88 9.91
C ILE A 272 -2.02 -4.55 10.06
N GLN A 273 -3.09 -3.85 9.72
CA GLN A 273 -4.45 -4.40 9.60
C GLN A 273 -4.91 -4.38 8.15
N VAL A 274 -5.63 -5.41 7.72
CA VAL A 274 -6.15 -5.57 6.36
C VAL A 274 -7.68 -5.57 6.40
N PHE A 275 -8.28 -4.80 5.49
CA PHE A 275 -9.73 -4.60 5.39
C PHE A 275 -10.22 -4.82 3.96
N THR A 276 -11.50 -5.13 3.80
CA THR A 276 -12.17 -5.00 2.50
C THR A 276 -12.33 -3.52 2.14
N SER A 277 -12.65 -3.24 0.88
CA SER A 277 -12.96 -1.87 0.40
C SER A 277 -14.16 -1.20 1.10
N ASP A 278 -14.97 -1.96 1.85
CA ASP A 278 -16.08 -1.47 2.66
C ASP A 278 -15.74 -1.38 4.16
N GLY A 279 -14.46 -1.58 4.52
CA GLY A 279 -13.96 -1.44 5.90
C GLY A 279 -14.22 -2.65 6.81
N GLN A 280 -14.54 -3.84 6.26
CA GLN A 280 -14.64 -5.06 7.06
C GLN A 280 -13.24 -5.59 7.37
N PHE A 281 -12.94 -5.84 8.63
CA PHE A 281 -11.68 -6.42 9.05
C PHE A 281 -11.50 -7.83 8.46
N ILE A 282 -10.34 -8.09 7.88
CA ILE A 282 -9.96 -9.39 7.31
C ILE A 282 -8.94 -10.09 8.21
N THR A 283 -7.79 -9.45 8.43
CA THR A 283 -6.67 -10.00 9.21
C THR A 283 -5.73 -8.91 9.70
N LYS A 284 -4.75 -9.30 10.49
CA LYS A 284 -3.66 -8.42 10.94
C LYS A 284 -2.37 -9.21 11.09
N PHE A 285 -1.24 -8.52 11.03
CA PHE A 285 0.09 -9.08 11.31
C PHE A 285 1.01 -8.00 11.87
N GLY A 286 2.16 -8.43 12.40
CA GLY A 286 3.03 -7.57 13.17
C GLY A 286 2.62 -7.51 14.65
N GLU A 287 3.62 -7.38 15.49
CA GLU A 287 3.49 -7.18 16.94
C GLU A 287 4.67 -6.34 17.44
N PRO A 288 4.55 -5.66 18.59
CA PRO A 288 5.63 -4.80 19.09
C PRO A 288 6.94 -5.55 19.33
N GLY A 289 8.05 -5.05 18.77
CA GLY A 289 9.39 -5.58 19.03
C GLY A 289 10.38 -5.43 17.87
N SER A 290 11.57 -6.00 18.04
CA SER A 290 12.68 -5.94 17.07
C SER A 290 13.03 -7.30 16.44
N GLY A 291 12.33 -8.38 16.79
CA GLY A 291 12.48 -9.71 16.19
C GLY A 291 11.96 -9.77 14.75
N ASP A 292 12.03 -10.95 14.15
CA ASP A 292 11.47 -11.22 12.82
C ASP A 292 9.95 -11.17 12.90
N GLY A 293 9.31 -10.39 12.00
CA GLY A 293 7.87 -10.16 12.01
C GLY A 293 7.36 -9.19 13.07
N GLN A 294 8.23 -8.72 14.00
CA GLN A 294 7.89 -7.68 14.97
C GLN A 294 8.20 -6.30 14.40
N LEU A 295 7.44 -5.28 14.81
CA LEU A 295 7.50 -3.92 14.30
C LEU A 295 7.70 -2.92 15.46
N ILE A 296 8.39 -1.82 15.18
CA ILE A 296 8.44 -0.64 16.05
C ILE A 296 8.17 0.59 15.18
N ASP A 297 7.12 1.34 15.57
CA ASP A 297 6.77 2.61 14.92
C ASP A 297 6.73 2.48 13.37
N PRO A 298 6.01 1.46 12.81
CA PRO A 298 5.93 1.29 11.36
C PRO A 298 5.20 2.47 10.73
N GLU A 299 5.68 2.93 9.56
CA GLU A 299 5.10 4.07 8.85
C GLU A 299 4.43 3.63 7.54
N GLY A 300 5.19 3.39 6.50
CA GLY A 300 4.69 3.03 5.18
C GLY A 300 4.47 1.52 5.01
N VAL A 301 3.56 1.18 4.13
CA VAL A 301 3.29 -0.18 3.66
C VAL A 301 3.09 -0.19 2.15
N GLY A 302 3.80 -1.08 1.44
CA GLY A 302 3.67 -1.29 -0.01
C GLY A 302 3.26 -2.73 -0.32
N VAL A 303 2.38 -2.91 -1.30
CA VAL A 303 1.87 -4.23 -1.70
C VAL A 303 2.20 -4.50 -3.16
N ASP A 304 2.87 -5.60 -3.43
CA ASP A 304 2.96 -6.15 -4.78
C ASP A 304 1.61 -6.74 -5.19
N LYS A 305 0.92 -6.08 -6.11
CA LYS A 305 -0.43 -6.47 -6.56
C LYS A 305 -0.47 -7.81 -7.30
N GLU A 306 0.66 -8.29 -7.82
CA GLU A 306 0.73 -9.56 -8.56
C GLU A 306 0.95 -10.75 -7.63
N SER A 307 1.90 -10.65 -6.69
CA SER A 307 2.24 -11.74 -5.78
C SER A 307 1.49 -11.69 -4.45
N GLY A 308 1.00 -10.51 -4.04
CA GLY A 308 0.44 -10.26 -2.71
C GLY A 308 1.51 -10.10 -1.62
N ALA A 309 2.78 -9.93 -1.99
CA ALA A 309 3.87 -9.65 -1.06
C ALA A 309 3.71 -8.25 -0.45
N VAL A 310 3.97 -8.12 0.84
CA VAL A 310 3.80 -6.88 1.60
C VAL A 310 5.13 -6.43 2.18
N TYR A 311 5.51 -5.21 1.85
CA TYR A 311 6.71 -4.55 2.35
C TYR A 311 6.30 -3.52 3.41
N VAL A 312 6.95 -3.55 4.56
CA VAL A 312 6.66 -2.64 5.68
C VAL A 312 7.91 -1.84 6.03
N ALA A 313 7.78 -0.52 6.05
CA ALA A 313 8.78 0.37 6.61
C ALA A 313 8.71 0.29 8.15
N ASP A 314 9.55 -0.55 8.74
CA ASP A 314 9.69 -0.76 10.18
C ASP A 314 10.65 0.31 10.73
N THR A 315 10.14 1.54 10.81
CA THR A 315 10.89 2.79 10.93
C THR A 315 11.69 2.86 12.22
N GLY A 316 11.08 2.47 13.34
CA GLY A 316 11.76 2.45 14.63
C GLY A 316 12.89 1.41 14.73
N ASN A 317 12.90 0.41 13.86
CA ASN A 317 13.97 -0.57 13.73
C ASN A 317 14.94 -0.26 12.57
N ASN A 318 14.76 0.82 11.81
CA ASN A 318 15.58 1.23 10.66
C ASN A 318 15.73 0.12 9.61
N ARG A 319 14.62 -0.54 9.24
CA ARG A 319 14.63 -1.67 8.30
C ARG A 319 13.33 -1.75 7.49
N ILE A 320 13.38 -2.47 6.38
CA ILE A 320 12.20 -2.93 5.67
C ILE A 320 12.00 -4.40 5.99
N GLN A 321 10.76 -4.84 6.19
CA GLN A 321 10.38 -6.25 6.32
C GLN A 321 9.45 -6.67 5.19
N LEU A 322 9.68 -7.85 4.64
CA LEU A 322 8.83 -8.53 3.66
C LEU A 322 7.98 -9.58 4.36
N PHE A 323 6.68 -9.54 4.09
CA PHE A 323 5.71 -10.55 4.51
C PHE A 323 5.00 -11.14 3.29
N GLU A 324 4.67 -12.43 3.35
CA GLU A 324 3.87 -13.13 2.34
C GLU A 324 2.68 -13.82 3.00
N TYR A 325 1.56 -13.83 2.27
CA TYR A 325 0.36 -14.54 2.71
C TYR A 325 0.51 -16.05 2.49
N GLN A 326 0.34 -16.83 3.54
CA GLN A 326 0.41 -18.29 3.49
C GLN A 326 -0.94 -18.88 3.88
N LEU A 327 -1.41 -19.86 3.06
CA LEU A 327 -2.65 -20.62 3.27
C LEU A 327 -2.46 -21.74 4.28
#